data_01191f39cd452169559862697452e277
#
_entry.id   01191f39cd452169559862697452e277
#
_cell.length_a   1.000
_cell.length_b   1.000
_cell.length_c   1.000
_cell.angle_alpha   90.00
_cell.angle_beta   90.00
_cell.angle_gamma   90.00
#
_symmetry.space_group_name_H-M   'P 1'
#
loop_
_entity.id
_entity.type
_entity.pdbx_description
1 polymer ?
#
loop_
_entity_poly.entity_id
_entity_poly.type
_entity_poly.pdbx_seq_one_letter_code
_entity_poly.pdbx_strand_id
1 'polypeptide(L)'
;MKKKSLLILAALVLAAAAGVGFYFLRPGAGNGVSTGPKKVIEAMMTCPNDDLFTEDMMSVIGEGVTPDPEKLQEAMEDWEDAREEWEEEVGKYFAQGCLDAFLNDSVAYSYLVKGVPVKVEKMELLERQELESSGSEKVKVTVNVDGVQETVTLDFSLDGDGKITFVKLAA
;
A
#
# COMPACT_ATOMS: atom_id res chain seq x y z
N MET A 1 -22.00 14.54 -52.54
CA MET A 1 -20.87 13.87 -51.89
C MET A 1 -20.59 14.28 -50.43
N LYS A 2 -21.22 15.33 -49.85
CA LYS A 2 -20.96 15.84 -48.50
C LYS A 2 -21.62 15.06 -47.35
N LYS A 3 -22.72 14.35 -47.57
CA LYS A 3 -23.48 13.62 -46.53
C LYS A 3 -22.83 12.31 -46.10
N LYS A 4 -22.09 11.61 -47.00
CA LYS A 4 -21.40 10.35 -46.67
C LYS A 4 -20.16 10.57 -45.80
N SER A 5 -19.42 11.67 -46.01
CA SER A 5 -18.24 12.02 -45.21
C SER A 5 -18.62 12.41 -43.78
N LEU A 6 -19.79 13.03 -43.57
CA LEU A 6 -20.27 13.40 -42.24
C LEU A 6 -20.65 12.18 -41.39
N LEU A 7 -21.25 11.18 -42.04
CA LEU A 7 -21.62 9.91 -41.37
C LEU A 7 -20.39 9.08 -40.94
N ILE A 8 -19.32 9.08 -41.74
CA ILE A 8 -18.06 8.39 -41.43
C ILE A 8 -17.36 9.09 -40.26
N LEU A 9 -17.36 10.42 -40.20
CA LEU A 9 -16.77 11.19 -39.12
C LEU A 9 -17.52 10.98 -37.81
N ALA A 10 -18.86 10.94 -37.85
CA ALA A 10 -19.68 10.65 -36.68
C ALA A 10 -19.47 9.20 -36.12
N ALA A 11 -19.29 8.23 -37.03
CA ALA A 11 -19.01 6.86 -36.65
C ALA A 11 -17.61 6.70 -36.00
N LEU A 12 -16.60 7.45 -36.50
CA LEU A 12 -15.26 7.45 -35.92
C LEU A 12 -15.21 8.13 -34.55
N VAL A 13 -15.95 9.20 -34.33
CA VAL A 13 -16.05 9.86 -33.02
C VAL A 13 -16.79 9.00 -32.01
N LEU A 14 -17.85 8.30 -32.42
CA LEU A 14 -18.56 7.33 -31.57
C LEU A 14 -17.72 6.09 -31.22
N ALA A 15 -16.89 5.60 -32.15
CA ALA A 15 -15.98 4.49 -31.91
C ALA A 15 -14.84 4.89 -30.93
N ALA A 16 -14.31 6.12 -31.05
CA ALA A 16 -13.32 6.65 -30.13
C ALA A 16 -13.90 6.86 -28.71
N ALA A 17 -15.12 7.40 -28.61
CA ALA A 17 -15.81 7.55 -27.33
C ALA A 17 -16.17 6.21 -26.67
N ALA A 18 -16.56 5.22 -27.46
CA ALA A 18 -16.79 3.85 -26.97
C ALA A 18 -15.48 3.15 -26.55
N GLY A 19 -14.38 3.40 -27.27
CA GLY A 19 -13.05 2.85 -26.94
C GLY A 19 -12.52 3.36 -25.59
N VAL A 20 -12.64 4.66 -25.32
CA VAL A 20 -12.21 5.25 -24.04
C VAL A 20 -13.13 4.83 -22.90
N GLY A 21 -14.46 4.72 -23.14
CA GLY A 21 -15.41 4.24 -22.12
C GLY A 21 -15.27 2.74 -21.79
N PHE A 22 -14.78 1.92 -22.72
CA PHE A 22 -14.61 0.47 -22.49
C PHE A 22 -13.35 0.13 -21.67
N TYR A 23 -12.36 1.02 -21.62
CA TYR A 23 -11.19 0.84 -20.73
C TYR A 23 -11.54 1.09 -19.25
N PHE A 24 -12.59 1.89 -18.98
CA PHE A 24 -13.06 2.14 -17.60
C PHE A 24 -14.07 1.11 -17.07
N LEU A 25 -14.57 0.23 -17.92
CA LEU A 25 -15.61 -0.75 -17.56
C LEU A 25 -15.18 -2.16 -17.96
N ARG A 26 -14.02 -2.62 -17.48
CA ARG A 26 -13.73 -4.06 -17.47
C ARG A 26 -14.55 -4.71 -16.34
N PRO A 27 -15.59 -5.52 -16.63
CA PRO A 27 -16.28 -6.28 -15.60
C PRO A 27 -15.35 -7.42 -15.21
N GLY A 28 -14.63 -7.25 -14.11
CA GLY A 28 -13.65 -8.21 -13.58
C GLY A 28 -12.84 -7.66 -12.43
N ALA A 29 -12.73 -6.33 -12.28
CA ALA A 29 -12.18 -5.74 -11.07
C ALA A 29 -13.22 -5.90 -9.95
N GLY A 30 -12.97 -6.80 -9.00
CA GLY A 30 -13.78 -6.90 -7.80
C GLY A 30 -13.91 -5.51 -7.15
N ASN A 31 -15.12 -5.15 -6.68
CA ASN A 31 -15.42 -3.85 -6.07
C ASN A 31 -14.66 -3.60 -4.75
N GLY A 32 -13.58 -4.30 -4.48
CA GLY A 32 -12.81 -4.26 -3.25
C GLY A 32 -11.32 -4.02 -3.46
N VAL A 33 -10.63 -3.69 -2.39
CA VAL A 33 -9.17 -3.56 -2.33
C VAL A 33 -8.51 -4.88 -2.75
N SER A 34 -7.47 -4.82 -3.56
CA SER A 34 -6.71 -6.01 -3.99
C SER A 34 -6.04 -6.71 -2.81
N THR A 35 -5.75 -8.00 -2.95
CA THR A 35 -5.22 -8.82 -1.85
C THR A 35 -3.88 -8.29 -1.32
N GLY A 36 -2.97 -7.86 -2.19
CA GLY A 36 -1.67 -7.33 -1.79
C GLY A 36 -1.80 -6.07 -0.92
N PRO A 37 -2.40 -4.97 -1.43
CA PRO A 37 -2.67 -3.78 -0.64
C PRO A 37 -3.41 -4.06 0.68
N LYS A 38 -4.41 -4.95 0.66
CA LYS A 38 -5.14 -5.33 1.86
C LYS A 38 -4.23 -5.95 2.92
N LYS A 39 -3.37 -6.91 2.54
CA LYS A 39 -2.45 -7.58 3.46
C LYS A 39 -1.41 -6.64 4.03
N VAL A 40 -0.85 -5.76 3.21
CA VAL A 40 0.10 -4.74 3.67
C VAL A 40 -0.56 -3.77 4.66
N ILE A 41 -1.81 -3.34 4.42
CA ILE A 41 -2.57 -2.51 5.36
C ILE A 41 -2.78 -3.24 6.69
N GLU A 42 -3.17 -4.53 6.66
CA GLU A 42 -3.37 -5.33 7.85
C GLU A 42 -2.07 -5.44 8.66
N ALA A 43 -0.92 -5.70 8.02
CA ALA A 43 0.38 -5.82 8.67
C ALA A 43 0.83 -4.50 9.32
N MET A 44 0.80 -3.38 8.58
CA MET A 44 1.30 -2.08 9.06
C MET A 44 0.37 -1.37 10.06
N MET A 45 -0.92 -1.74 10.12
CA MET A 45 -1.95 -1.04 10.91
C MET A 45 -2.64 -1.93 11.95
N THR A 46 -2.02 -3.03 12.36
CA THR A 46 -2.49 -3.85 13.47
C THR A 46 -1.41 -3.85 14.55
N CYS A 47 -1.74 -3.36 15.75
CA CYS A 47 -0.82 -3.24 16.87
C CYS A 47 -1.52 -3.73 18.17
N PRO A 48 -0.85 -4.47 19.07
CA PRO A 48 0.55 -4.90 18.95
C PRO A 48 0.76 -5.93 17.86
N ASN A 49 1.95 -5.91 17.27
CA ASN A 49 2.44 -6.94 16.37
C ASN A 49 3.95 -7.09 16.62
N ASP A 50 4.27 -7.86 17.65
CA ASP A 50 5.63 -7.98 18.17
C ASP A 50 6.56 -8.73 17.19
N ASP A 51 5.99 -9.47 16.22
CA ASP A 51 6.75 -10.15 15.17
C ASP A 51 7.27 -9.15 14.12
N LEU A 52 6.52 -8.07 13.85
CA LEU A 52 6.88 -7.07 12.83
C LEU A 52 7.55 -5.82 13.42
N PHE A 53 7.42 -5.58 14.72
CA PHE A 53 7.96 -4.39 15.37
C PHE A 53 8.03 -4.56 16.88
N THR A 54 9.22 -4.29 17.47
CA THR A 54 9.43 -4.25 18.93
C THR A 54 9.81 -2.85 19.40
N GLU A 55 9.55 -2.52 20.68
CA GLU A 55 9.95 -1.23 21.25
C GLU A 55 11.48 -1.06 21.26
N ASP A 56 12.23 -2.16 21.36
CA ASP A 56 13.69 -2.16 21.39
C ASP A 56 14.30 -1.72 20.06
N MET A 57 13.63 -1.98 18.93
CA MET A 57 14.01 -1.47 17.61
C MET A 57 14.07 0.07 17.57
N MET A 58 13.23 0.76 18.36
CA MET A 58 13.22 2.23 18.45
C MET A 58 14.27 2.79 19.40
N SER A 59 14.75 2.00 20.35
CA SER A 59 15.66 2.46 21.41
C SER A 59 17.00 2.97 20.88
N VAL A 60 17.38 2.59 19.66
CA VAL A 60 18.64 2.97 18.98
C VAL A 60 18.49 4.17 18.02
N ILE A 61 17.27 4.68 17.78
CA ILE A 61 17.01 5.75 16.79
C ILE A 61 16.84 7.14 17.44
N GLY A 62 17.23 7.33 18.72
CA GLY A 62 17.11 8.60 19.42
C GLY A 62 18.20 9.61 19.02
N GLU A 63 17.82 10.86 18.69
CA GLU A 63 18.78 11.95 18.47
C GLU A 63 19.62 12.22 19.75
N GLY A 64 20.93 12.16 19.64
CA GLY A 64 21.87 12.61 20.67
C GLY A 64 22.27 11.57 21.72
N VAL A 65 21.86 10.33 21.60
CA VAL A 65 22.32 9.23 22.44
C VAL A 65 23.31 8.38 21.66
N THR A 66 24.52 8.18 22.22
CA THR A 66 25.40 7.12 21.69
C THR A 66 24.89 5.81 22.25
N PRO A 67 24.33 4.92 21.43
CA PRO A 67 23.77 3.67 21.93
C PRO A 67 24.86 2.81 22.59
N ASP A 68 24.47 2.09 23.63
CA ASP A 68 25.32 1.03 24.20
C ASP A 68 25.57 0.00 23.08
N PRO A 69 26.83 -0.42 22.84
CA PRO A 69 27.13 -1.41 21.79
C PRO A 69 26.35 -2.73 21.90
N GLU A 70 26.05 -3.19 23.11
CA GLU A 70 25.26 -4.41 23.33
C GLU A 70 23.80 -4.19 22.90
N LYS A 71 23.19 -3.07 23.29
CA LYS A 71 21.83 -2.70 22.88
C LYS A 71 21.70 -2.43 21.37
N LEU A 72 22.76 -1.87 20.77
CA LEU A 72 22.77 -1.68 19.31
C LEU A 72 22.77 -3.02 18.59
N GLN A 73 23.51 -4.01 19.09
CA GLN A 73 23.55 -5.33 18.49
C GLN A 73 22.19 -6.05 18.65
N GLU A 74 21.58 -6.00 19.83
CA GLU A 74 20.24 -6.56 20.08
C GLU A 74 19.20 -5.95 19.13
N ALA A 75 19.17 -4.62 19.03
CA ALA A 75 18.24 -3.96 18.13
C ALA A 75 18.50 -4.26 16.64
N MET A 76 19.74 -4.50 16.24
CA MET A 76 20.03 -4.93 14.85
C MET A 76 19.55 -6.35 14.58
N GLU A 77 19.64 -7.26 15.54
CA GLU A 77 19.10 -8.62 15.47
C GLU A 77 17.56 -8.55 15.37
N ASP A 78 16.90 -7.76 16.21
CA ASP A 78 15.45 -7.54 16.16
C ASP A 78 14.99 -6.98 14.79
N TRP A 79 15.75 -6.05 14.20
CA TRP A 79 15.47 -5.52 12.87
C TRP A 79 15.59 -6.57 11.76
N GLU A 80 16.56 -7.47 11.87
CA GLU A 80 16.77 -8.55 10.91
C GLU A 80 15.64 -9.59 11.00
N ASP A 81 15.27 -9.99 12.21
CA ASP A 81 14.16 -10.90 12.48
C ASP A 81 12.82 -10.31 12.00
N ALA A 82 12.51 -9.08 12.37
CA ALA A 82 11.29 -8.40 11.91
C ALA A 82 11.25 -8.29 10.38
N ARG A 83 12.38 -8.07 9.71
CA ARG A 83 12.44 -8.03 8.25
C ARG A 83 12.14 -9.39 7.62
N GLU A 84 12.60 -10.50 8.21
CA GLU A 84 12.27 -11.85 7.75
C GLU A 84 10.76 -12.10 7.89
N GLU A 85 10.13 -11.71 8.99
CA GLU A 85 8.69 -11.83 9.20
C GLU A 85 7.88 -10.96 8.20
N TRP A 86 8.33 -9.74 7.92
CA TRP A 86 7.74 -8.91 6.87
C TRP A 86 7.80 -9.59 5.49
N GLU A 87 8.94 -10.24 5.15
CA GLU A 87 9.09 -10.97 3.89
C GLU A 87 8.14 -12.18 3.83
N GLU A 88 8.01 -12.94 4.94
CA GLU A 88 7.10 -14.08 5.00
C GLU A 88 5.64 -13.65 4.87
N GLU A 89 5.22 -12.60 5.58
CA GLU A 89 3.83 -12.18 5.63
C GLU A 89 3.37 -11.49 4.34
N VAL A 90 4.15 -10.54 3.85
CA VAL A 90 3.74 -9.69 2.72
C VAL A 90 4.71 -9.65 1.53
N GLY A 91 5.92 -10.18 1.63
CA GLY A 91 6.95 -10.10 0.59
C GLY A 91 6.48 -10.55 -0.79
N LYS A 92 5.69 -11.61 -0.85
CA LYS A 92 5.08 -12.14 -2.09
C LYS A 92 4.18 -11.14 -2.83
N TYR A 93 3.72 -10.07 -2.18
CA TYR A 93 2.86 -9.04 -2.78
C TYR A 93 3.65 -7.87 -3.34
N PHE A 94 4.93 -7.74 -3.00
CA PHE A 94 5.82 -6.71 -3.54
C PHE A 94 6.53 -7.15 -4.80
N ALA A 95 6.85 -6.20 -5.67
CA ALA A 95 7.80 -6.40 -6.75
C ALA A 95 9.21 -6.54 -6.16
N GLN A 96 10.11 -7.17 -6.92
CA GLN A 96 11.47 -7.46 -6.46
C GLN A 96 12.19 -6.21 -5.94
N GLY A 97 12.69 -6.25 -4.70
CA GLY A 97 13.41 -5.16 -4.03
C GLY A 97 12.54 -4.00 -3.55
N CYS A 98 11.22 -4.02 -3.79
CA CYS A 98 10.34 -2.93 -3.36
C CYS A 98 9.91 -3.06 -1.89
N LEU A 99 9.93 -4.27 -1.30
CA LEU A 99 9.70 -4.45 0.13
C LEU A 99 10.79 -3.73 0.95
N ASP A 100 12.06 -3.87 0.58
CA ASP A 100 13.15 -3.19 1.27
C ASP A 100 12.98 -1.67 1.25
N ALA A 101 12.59 -1.11 0.10
CA ALA A 101 12.30 0.31 -0.02
C ALA A 101 11.12 0.75 0.88
N PHE A 102 10.09 -0.08 0.99
CA PHE A 102 8.95 0.15 1.86
C PHE A 102 9.34 0.10 3.34
N LEU A 103 10.12 -0.89 3.77
CA LEU A 103 10.59 -1.03 5.15
C LEU A 103 11.57 0.07 5.58
N ASN A 104 12.27 0.69 4.63
CA ASN A 104 13.12 1.87 4.88
C ASN A 104 12.32 3.18 4.92
N ASP A 105 11.01 3.15 4.65
CA ASP A 105 10.13 4.31 4.72
C ASP A 105 9.37 4.30 6.06
N SER A 106 9.23 5.46 6.68
CA SER A 106 8.44 5.64 7.91
C SER A 106 6.97 5.23 7.77
N VAL A 107 6.45 5.09 6.57
CA VAL A 107 5.08 4.65 6.30
C VAL A 107 4.83 3.25 6.83
N ALA A 108 5.78 2.31 6.67
CA ALA A 108 5.66 0.93 7.13
C ALA A 108 5.33 0.83 8.63
N TYR A 109 5.92 1.69 9.43
CA TYR A 109 5.84 1.65 10.90
C TYR A 109 4.90 2.69 11.50
N SER A 110 4.22 3.51 10.68
CA SER A 110 3.45 4.68 11.12
C SER A 110 2.40 4.42 12.21
N TYR A 111 1.90 3.21 12.30
CA TYR A 111 0.97 2.77 13.35
C TYR A 111 1.60 1.85 14.39
N LEU A 112 2.57 1.04 14.01
CA LEU A 112 3.27 0.12 14.93
C LEU A 112 4.02 0.88 16.02
N VAL A 113 4.65 2.01 15.69
CA VAL A 113 5.38 2.86 16.64
C VAL A 113 4.50 3.60 17.65
N LYS A 114 3.17 3.54 17.52
CA LYS A 114 2.27 4.23 18.47
C LYS A 114 2.26 3.62 19.87
N GLY A 115 2.64 2.34 20.01
CA GLY A 115 2.70 1.63 21.29
C GLY A 115 1.33 1.45 21.96
N VAL A 116 0.24 1.61 21.21
CA VAL A 116 -1.14 1.46 21.68
C VAL A 116 -1.90 0.49 20.77
N PRO A 117 -3.00 -0.14 21.24
CA PRO A 117 -3.79 -1.02 20.41
C PRO A 117 -4.33 -0.30 19.15
N VAL A 118 -4.03 -0.86 17.99
CA VAL A 118 -4.55 -0.40 16.70
C VAL A 118 -5.22 -1.57 15.99
N LYS A 119 -6.39 -1.32 15.42
CA LYS A 119 -7.14 -2.32 14.66
C LYS A 119 -7.74 -1.71 13.41
N VAL A 120 -7.54 -2.36 12.28
CA VAL A 120 -8.23 -2.01 11.03
C VAL A 120 -9.71 -2.40 11.14
N GLU A 121 -10.60 -1.43 11.00
CA GLU A 121 -12.05 -1.64 11.05
C GLU A 121 -12.66 -1.74 9.64
N LYS A 122 -12.15 -0.93 8.70
CA LYS A 122 -12.70 -0.86 7.34
C LYS A 122 -11.65 -0.46 6.33
N MET A 123 -11.74 -1.03 5.14
CA MET A 123 -10.99 -0.62 3.95
C MET A 123 -11.98 -0.34 2.82
N GLU A 124 -11.84 0.80 2.16
CA GLU A 124 -12.67 1.23 1.03
C GLU A 124 -11.77 1.59 -0.14
N LEU A 125 -11.94 0.93 -1.26
CA LEU A 125 -11.29 1.30 -2.51
C LEU A 125 -11.95 2.58 -3.02
N LEU A 126 -11.19 3.68 -3.05
CA LEU A 126 -11.66 4.97 -3.57
C LEU A 126 -11.45 5.08 -5.07
N GLU A 127 -10.29 4.64 -5.54
CA GLU A 127 -9.90 4.74 -6.95
C GLU A 127 -9.02 3.54 -7.33
N ARG A 128 -9.20 3.04 -8.55
CA ARG A 128 -8.30 2.07 -9.17
C ARG A 128 -8.04 2.51 -10.60
N GLN A 129 -6.76 2.49 -10.96
CA GLN A 129 -6.32 2.66 -12.34
C GLN A 129 -5.57 1.41 -12.77
N GLU A 130 -5.90 0.90 -13.94
CA GLU A 130 -5.21 -0.23 -14.57
C GLU A 130 -4.68 0.24 -15.92
N LEU A 131 -3.38 0.14 -16.11
CA LEU A 131 -2.67 0.39 -17.35
C LEU A 131 -2.05 -0.92 -17.82
N GLU A 132 -1.56 -0.95 -19.05
CA GLU A 132 -1.02 -2.16 -19.67
C GLU A 132 0.17 -2.77 -18.89
N SER A 133 1.00 -1.94 -18.27
CA SER A 133 2.23 -2.36 -17.54
C SER A 133 2.29 -1.87 -16.10
N SER A 134 1.26 -1.24 -15.59
CA SER A 134 1.24 -0.68 -14.22
C SER A 134 -0.20 -0.47 -13.76
N GLY A 135 -0.38 -0.20 -12.48
CA GLY A 135 -1.66 0.14 -11.91
C GLY A 135 -1.52 1.00 -10.65
N SER A 136 -2.63 1.43 -10.12
CA SER A 136 -2.67 2.05 -8.80
C SER A 136 -3.99 1.79 -8.10
N GLU A 137 -3.93 1.77 -6.76
CA GLU A 137 -5.10 1.75 -5.89
C GLU A 137 -5.00 2.84 -4.85
N LYS A 138 -6.05 3.62 -4.70
CA LYS A 138 -6.24 4.55 -3.58
C LYS A 138 -7.22 3.94 -2.60
N VAL A 139 -6.78 3.70 -1.38
CA VAL A 139 -7.53 2.99 -0.36
C VAL A 139 -7.73 3.88 0.86
N LYS A 140 -8.99 4.09 1.24
CA LYS A 140 -9.36 4.71 2.51
C LYS A 140 -9.42 3.64 3.58
N VAL A 141 -8.66 3.82 4.66
CA VAL A 141 -8.61 2.90 5.79
C VAL A 141 -9.17 3.60 7.02
N THR A 142 -10.10 2.94 7.69
CA THR A 142 -10.58 3.34 8.99
C THR A 142 -9.94 2.41 10.02
N VAL A 143 -9.25 2.99 10.98
CA VAL A 143 -8.59 2.29 12.09
C VAL A 143 -9.16 2.75 13.42
N ASN A 144 -9.17 1.87 14.40
CA ASN A 144 -9.42 2.20 15.79
C ASN A 144 -8.06 2.23 16.50
N VAL A 145 -7.68 3.38 17.04
CA VAL A 145 -6.46 3.63 17.77
C VAL A 145 -6.81 3.89 19.22
N ASP A 146 -6.60 2.93 20.10
CA ASP A 146 -6.93 3.01 21.53
C ASP A 146 -8.36 3.51 21.80
N GLY A 147 -9.34 2.98 21.06
CA GLY A 147 -10.75 3.35 21.17
C GLY A 147 -11.16 4.59 20.37
N VAL A 148 -10.23 5.30 19.75
CA VAL A 148 -10.50 6.46 18.88
C VAL A 148 -10.45 6.07 17.43
N GLN A 149 -11.48 6.41 16.67
CA GLN A 149 -11.52 6.13 15.24
C GLN A 149 -10.75 7.19 14.44
N GLU A 150 -9.78 6.75 13.65
CA GLU A 150 -9.03 7.56 12.70
C GLU A 150 -9.27 7.08 11.27
N THR A 151 -9.07 7.97 10.31
CA THR A 151 -9.19 7.63 8.89
C THR A 151 -7.98 8.16 8.15
N VAL A 152 -7.35 7.28 7.37
CA VAL A 152 -6.22 7.63 6.50
C VAL A 152 -6.49 7.17 5.08
N THR A 153 -5.76 7.71 4.15
CA THR A 153 -5.78 7.26 2.74
C THR A 153 -4.39 6.83 2.34
N LEU A 154 -4.30 5.68 1.69
CA LEU A 154 -3.06 5.11 1.16
C LEU A 154 -3.16 5.04 -0.36
N ASP A 155 -2.10 5.45 -1.04
CA ASP A 155 -1.90 5.25 -2.46
C ASP A 155 -0.90 4.09 -2.67
N PHE A 156 -1.32 3.08 -3.41
CA PHE A 156 -0.49 1.96 -3.84
C PHE A 156 -0.17 2.09 -5.33
N SER A 157 1.09 1.99 -5.70
CA SER A 157 1.49 1.79 -7.09
C SER A 157 1.74 0.30 -7.31
N LEU A 158 1.29 -0.21 -8.45
CA LEU A 158 1.37 -1.63 -8.82
C LEU A 158 2.09 -1.78 -10.16
N ASP A 159 2.79 -2.89 -10.36
CA ASP A 159 3.29 -3.27 -11.68
C ASP A 159 2.22 -3.99 -12.53
N GLY A 160 2.61 -4.44 -13.74
CA GLY A 160 1.71 -5.15 -14.66
C GLY A 160 1.22 -6.51 -14.13
N ASP A 161 1.90 -7.10 -13.17
CA ASP A 161 1.53 -8.36 -12.50
C ASP A 161 0.70 -8.11 -11.22
N GLY A 162 0.42 -6.85 -10.88
CA GLY A 162 -0.32 -6.45 -9.70
C GLY A 162 0.51 -6.48 -8.41
N LYS A 163 1.84 -6.54 -8.53
CA LYS A 163 2.75 -6.45 -7.38
C LYS A 163 2.94 -4.99 -6.97
N ILE A 164 3.06 -4.76 -5.67
CA ILE A 164 3.25 -3.43 -5.09
C ILE A 164 4.67 -2.95 -5.40
N THR A 165 4.78 -1.79 -5.99
CA THR A 165 6.06 -1.11 -6.27
C THR A 165 6.30 0.07 -5.35
N PHE A 166 5.24 0.66 -4.79
CA PHE A 166 5.33 1.79 -3.88
C PHE A 166 4.06 1.94 -3.03
N VAL A 167 4.23 2.42 -1.80
CA VAL A 167 3.13 2.74 -0.86
C VAL A 167 3.39 4.11 -0.25
N LYS A 168 2.38 4.96 -0.17
CA LYS A 168 2.47 6.24 0.54
C LYS A 168 1.16 6.61 1.23
N LEU A 169 1.26 7.43 2.28
CA LEU A 169 0.11 8.15 2.83
C LEU A 169 -0.27 9.26 1.84
N ALA A 170 -1.54 9.30 1.43
CA ALA A 170 -2.07 10.40 0.64
C ALA A 170 -2.30 11.61 1.56
N ALA A 171 -1.88 12.79 1.10
CA ALA A 171 -2.09 14.05 1.78
C ALA A 171 -3.55 14.51 1.72
#